data_1f0224f37a1ff62745d09aa35a5d32ac
#
_entry.id   1f0224f37a1ff62745d09aa35a5d32ac
#
_cell.length_a   1.000
_cell.length_b   1.000
_cell.length_c   1.000
_cell.angle_alpha   90.00
_cell.angle_beta   90.00
_cell.angle_gamma   90.00
#
_symmetry.space_group_name_H-M   'P 1'
#
loop_
_entity.id
_entity.type
_entity.pdbx_description
1 polymer ?
#
loop_
_entity_poly.entity_id
_entity_poly.type
_entity_poly.pdbx_seq_one_letter_code
_entity_poly.pdbx_strand_id
1 'polypeptide(L)'
;MLLKLTGSSGAGKTTLSFAVADRLPGAVVHEFDEVGVPDPPIPPDWRNRMTEHWVRRALEYQEQGVDLVLSGNSPLGEVLAAPSATLLDGIAVCLIDVADQDRRERLAGRDGGRWGEEALDAFCGWAAWHRGHARDPRYQPDVIVGGGWPEMAWDRWTGWASDDPRWQSPVIDTTGRTLADSAALVERWAVEQRAAHREGRLALGRGWWAE
;
A
#
# COMPACT_ATOMS: atom_id res chain seq x y z
N MET A 1 -7.30 -11.40 6.03
CA MET A 1 -7.22 -9.93 5.90
C MET A 1 -6.18 -9.50 4.87
N LEU A 2 -6.22 -8.25 4.39
CA LEU A 2 -5.19 -7.63 3.54
C LEU A 2 -4.27 -6.72 4.37
N LEU A 3 -2.97 -7.00 4.34
CA LEU A 3 -1.88 -6.19 4.91
C LEU A 3 -1.12 -5.53 3.76
N LYS A 4 -1.30 -4.24 3.54
CA LYS A 4 -0.72 -3.51 2.40
C LYS A 4 0.48 -2.66 2.81
N LEU A 5 1.63 -2.90 2.18
CA LEU A 5 2.80 -2.03 2.27
C LEU A 5 2.80 -1.11 1.04
N THR A 6 2.47 0.17 1.26
CA THR A 6 2.43 1.18 0.19
C THR A 6 3.63 2.12 0.24
N GLY A 7 3.79 2.94 -0.79
CA GLY A 7 4.84 3.98 -0.88
C GLY A 7 5.49 4.07 -2.25
N SER A 8 6.30 5.09 -2.47
CA SER A 8 6.99 5.32 -3.73
C SER A 8 8.12 4.32 -3.99
N SER A 9 8.61 4.27 -5.23
CA SER A 9 9.78 3.48 -5.61
C SER A 9 11.02 3.85 -4.76
N GLY A 10 11.91 2.89 -4.54
CA GLY A 10 13.11 3.09 -3.71
C GLY A 10 12.90 3.03 -2.20
N ALA A 11 11.65 2.96 -1.69
CA ALA A 11 11.38 2.88 -0.25
C ALA A 11 11.71 1.52 0.39
N GLY A 12 11.87 0.45 -0.41
CA GLY A 12 12.21 -0.87 0.10
C GLY A 12 11.02 -1.79 0.37
N LYS A 13 9.80 -1.44 -0.07
CA LYS A 13 8.56 -2.20 0.17
C LYS A 13 8.68 -3.69 -0.12
N THR A 14 9.08 -4.05 -1.34
CA THR A 14 9.23 -5.43 -1.80
C THR A 14 10.26 -6.18 -0.97
N THR A 15 11.42 -5.59 -0.75
CA THR A 15 12.47 -6.20 0.08
C THR A 15 11.97 -6.48 1.49
N LEU A 16 11.23 -5.53 2.09
CA LEU A 16 10.70 -5.67 3.44
C LEU A 16 9.57 -6.70 3.52
N SER A 17 8.66 -6.73 2.54
CA SER A 17 7.58 -7.71 2.53
C SER A 17 8.10 -9.15 2.49
N PHE A 18 9.10 -9.43 1.65
CA PHE A 18 9.72 -10.76 1.59
C PHE A 18 10.61 -11.06 2.81
N ALA A 19 11.27 -10.04 3.39
CA ALA A 19 12.08 -10.24 4.60
C ALA A 19 11.25 -10.64 5.84
N VAL A 20 9.94 -10.35 5.84
CA VAL A 20 9.04 -10.75 6.95
C VAL A 20 8.19 -11.98 6.63
N ALA A 21 8.28 -12.54 5.43
CA ALA A 21 7.44 -13.65 5.00
C ALA A 21 7.46 -14.84 6.00
N ASP A 22 8.64 -15.32 6.36
CA ASP A 22 8.81 -16.45 7.27
C ASP A 22 8.46 -16.12 8.74
N ARG A 23 8.27 -14.85 9.05
CA ARG A 23 7.94 -14.35 10.40
C ARG A 23 6.44 -14.14 10.62
N LEU A 24 5.64 -14.29 9.56
CA LEU A 24 4.19 -14.11 9.57
C LEU A 24 3.48 -15.42 9.21
N PRO A 25 3.48 -16.42 10.09
CA PRO A 25 2.83 -17.71 9.80
C PRO A 25 1.34 -17.50 9.49
N GLY A 26 0.84 -18.20 8.47
CA GLY A 26 -0.54 -18.05 7.98
C GLY A 26 -0.75 -16.80 7.11
N ALA A 27 0.33 -16.19 6.61
CA ALA A 27 0.27 -15.16 5.59
C ALA A 27 1.04 -15.58 4.33
N VAL A 28 0.61 -15.08 3.18
CA VAL A 28 1.33 -15.14 1.91
C VAL A 28 1.81 -13.74 1.53
N VAL A 29 2.93 -13.66 0.83
CA VAL A 29 3.53 -12.38 0.42
C VAL A 29 3.52 -12.29 -1.10
N HIS A 30 3.01 -11.17 -1.62
CA HIS A 30 3.04 -10.86 -3.04
C HIS A 30 3.52 -9.43 -3.30
N GLU A 31 4.03 -9.21 -4.51
CA GLU A 31 4.32 -7.90 -5.05
C GLU A 31 3.27 -7.52 -6.10
N PHE A 32 2.86 -6.26 -6.07
CA PHE A 32 1.81 -5.74 -6.95
C PHE A 32 2.11 -5.96 -8.44
N ASP A 33 3.37 -5.81 -8.83
CA ASP A 33 3.81 -5.89 -10.21
C ASP A 33 4.05 -7.34 -10.71
N GLU A 34 3.83 -8.36 -9.86
CA GLU A 34 3.93 -9.79 -10.25
C GLU A 34 2.96 -10.17 -11.38
N VAL A 35 1.85 -9.46 -11.49
CA VAL A 35 0.86 -9.67 -12.56
C VAL A 35 1.37 -9.20 -13.94
N GLY A 36 2.56 -8.60 -13.99
CA GLY A 36 3.14 -7.99 -15.17
C GLY A 36 2.68 -6.55 -15.38
N VAL A 37 3.62 -5.67 -15.69
CA VAL A 37 3.36 -4.28 -16.04
C VAL A 37 3.37 -4.17 -17.56
N PRO A 38 2.32 -3.61 -18.20
CA PRO A 38 2.29 -3.42 -19.64
C PRO A 38 3.44 -2.54 -20.14
N ASP A 39 3.83 -2.76 -21.40
CA ASP A 39 4.75 -1.83 -22.07
C ASP A 39 4.10 -0.44 -22.21
N PRO A 40 4.90 0.65 -22.12
CA PRO A 40 4.40 1.99 -22.34
C PRO A 40 3.79 2.21 -23.74
N PRO A 41 2.69 2.96 -23.88
CA PRO A 41 2.01 3.70 -22.80
C PRO A 41 1.13 2.81 -21.93
N ILE A 42 1.32 2.88 -20.62
CA ILE A 42 0.52 2.12 -19.65
C ILE A 42 -0.93 2.64 -19.68
N PRO A 43 -1.95 1.78 -19.81
CA PRO A 43 -3.35 2.20 -19.75
C PRO A 43 -3.64 2.98 -18.44
N PRO A 44 -4.37 4.10 -18.48
CA PRO A 44 -4.58 4.96 -17.32
C PRO A 44 -5.35 4.25 -16.20
N ASP A 45 -6.16 3.25 -16.51
CA ASP A 45 -6.94 2.46 -15.57
C ASP A 45 -6.22 1.17 -15.09
N TRP A 46 -5.02 0.87 -15.63
CA TRP A 46 -4.30 -0.36 -15.32
C TRP A 46 -4.07 -0.54 -13.81
N ARG A 47 -3.60 0.50 -13.12
CA ARG A 47 -3.30 0.42 -11.68
C ARG A 47 -4.57 0.14 -10.87
N ASN A 48 -5.69 0.77 -11.20
CA ASN A 48 -6.96 0.54 -10.52
C ASN A 48 -7.47 -0.90 -10.73
N ARG A 49 -7.40 -1.41 -11.98
CA ARG A 49 -7.76 -2.80 -12.28
C ARG A 49 -6.88 -3.79 -11.56
N MET A 50 -5.57 -3.52 -11.45
CA MET A 50 -4.65 -4.38 -10.70
C MET A 50 -4.86 -4.28 -9.20
N THR A 51 -5.26 -3.11 -8.68
CA THR A 51 -5.67 -2.98 -7.28
C THR A 51 -6.89 -3.86 -6.99
N GLU A 52 -7.90 -3.84 -7.84
CA GLU A 52 -9.06 -4.75 -7.73
C GLU A 52 -8.65 -6.23 -7.89
N HIS A 53 -7.78 -6.55 -8.84
CA HIS A 53 -7.25 -7.91 -8.97
C HIS A 53 -6.65 -8.41 -7.65
N TRP A 54 -5.82 -7.61 -6.99
CA TRP A 54 -5.20 -7.99 -5.72
C TRP A 54 -6.19 -8.02 -4.56
N VAL A 55 -7.21 -7.18 -4.56
CA VAL A 55 -8.31 -7.26 -3.59
C VAL A 55 -9.06 -8.59 -3.74
N ARG A 56 -9.34 -9.03 -4.96
CA ARG A 56 -9.96 -10.35 -5.22
C ARG A 56 -9.05 -11.50 -4.79
N ARG A 57 -7.76 -11.40 -5.06
CA ARG A 57 -6.79 -12.40 -4.56
C ARG A 57 -6.77 -12.46 -3.03
N ALA A 58 -6.87 -11.30 -2.36
CA ALA A 58 -6.98 -11.26 -0.91
C ALA A 58 -8.25 -11.95 -0.40
N LEU A 59 -9.38 -11.83 -1.11
CA LEU A 59 -10.62 -12.57 -0.79
C LEU A 59 -10.45 -14.09 -0.93
N GLU A 60 -9.81 -14.55 -2.00
CA GLU A 60 -9.52 -15.97 -2.19
C GLU A 60 -8.64 -16.54 -1.06
N TYR A 61 -7.65 -15.78 -0.57
CA TYR A 61 -6.84 -16.16 0.59
C TYR A 61 -7.64 -16.10 1.90
N GLN A 62 -8.51 -15.09 2.05
CA GLN A 62 -9.41 -14.96 3.20
C GLN A 62 -10.32 -16.19 3.36
N GLU A 63 -10.88 -16.72 2.26
CA GLU A 63 -11.67 -17.95 2.26
C GLU A 63 -10.88 -19.17 2.75
N GLN A 64 -9.57 -19.16 2.58
CA GLN A 64 -8.65 -20.21 3.03
C GLN A 64 -8.11 -19.95 4.45
N GLY A 65 -8.53 -18.85 5.11
CA GLY A 65 -8.01 -18.45 6.42
C GLY A 65 -6.56 -17.93 6.38
N VAL A 66 -6.10 -17.45 5.22
CA VAL A 66 -4.75 -16.95 4.99
C VAL A 66 -4.79 -15.44 4.81
N ASP A 67 -3.84 -14.72 5.38
CA ASP A 67 -3.68 -13.29 5.18
C ASP A 67 -2.82 -12.99 3.94
N LEU A 68 -3.11 -11.89 3.24
CA LEU A 68 -2.27 -11.41 2.16
C LEU A 68 -1.44 -10.21 2.60
N VAL A 69 -0.12 -10.33 2.52
CA VAL A 69 0.82 -9.19 2.59
C VAL A 69 1.14 -8.76 1.16
N LEU A 70 0.72 -7.57 0.79
CA LEU A 70 0.90 -7.04 -0.57
C LEU A 70 1.77 -5.79 -0.56
N SER A 71 2.93 -5.83 -1.21
CA SER A 71 3.75 -4.64 -1.48
C SER A 71 3.38 -4.00 -2.82
N GLY A 72 3.38 -2.67 -2.90
CA GLY A 72 3.10 -1.95 -4.15
C GLY A 72 2.80 -0.46 -3.92
N ASN A 73 2.49 0.26 -5.00
CA ASN A 73 2.35 1.72 -4.96
C ASN A 73 0.92 2.20 -4.64
N SER A 74 -0.09 1.32 -4.67
CA SER A 74 -1.48 1.71 -4.40
C SER A 74 -1.65 2.21 -2.96
N PRO A 75 -2.10 3.46 -2.74
CA PRO A 75 -2.37 4.00 -1.41
C PRO A 75 -3.67 3.44 -0.80
N LEU A 76 -3.91 3.76 0.47
CA LEU A 76 -5.13 3.34 1.17
C LEU A 76 -6.41 3.68 0.40
N GLY A 77 -6.55 4.93 -0.07
CA GLY A 77 -7.74 5.37 -0.79
C GLY A 77 -8.03 4.56 -2.05
N GLU A 78 -6.99 4.12 -2.76
CA GLU A 78 -7.16 3.28 -3.94
C GLU A 78 -7.61 1.86 -3.59
N VAL A 79 -7.10 1.30 -2.48
CA VAL A 79 -7.56 0.00 -1.97
C VAL A 79 -9.03 0.06 -1.52
N LEU A 80 -9.42 1.12 -0.79
CA LEU A 80 -10.80 1.30 -0.31
C LEU A 80 -11.79 1.51 -1.45
N ALA A 81 -11.37 2.18 -2.53
CA ALA A 81 -12.19 2.42 -3.70
C ALA A 81 -12.36 1.19 -4.60
N ALA A 82 -11.52 0.16 -4.46
CA ALA A 82 -11.62 -1.06 -5.26
C ALA A 82 -13.01 -1.71 -5.10
N PRO A 83 -13.68 -2.12 -6.19
CA PRO A 83 -15.05 -2.62 -6.16
C PRO A 83 -15.32 -3.67 -5.08
N SER A 84 -14.42 -4.64 -4.96
CA SER A 84 -14.57 -5.76 -4.01
C SER A 84 -14.03 -5.50 -2.61
N ALA A 85 -13.48 -4.30 -2.32
CA ALA A 85 -12.85 -4.01 -1.02
C ALA A 85 -13.79 -4.19 0.18
N THR A 86 -15.09 -3.93 -0.01
CA THR A 86 -16.11 -4.11 1.04
C THR A 86 -16.36 -5.55 1.46
N LEU A 87 -15.88 -6.52 0.69
CA LEU A 87 -16.01 -7.95 1.00
C LEU A 87 -14.85 -8.46 1.87
N LEU A 88 -13.78 -7.68 2.01
CA LEU A 88 -12.68 -8.01 2.91
C LEU A 88 -13.13 -7.85 4.36
N ASP A 89 -12.74 -8.80 5.19
CA ASP A 89 -13.00 -8.79 6.63
C ASP A 89 -12.01 -7.93 7.42
N GLY A 90 -10.91 -7.52 6.78
CA GLY A 90 -9.92 -6.64 7.37
C GLY A 90 -8.95 -6.08 6.34
N ILE A 91 -8.70 -4.77 6.42
CA ILE A 91 -7.71 -4.04 5.61
C ILE A 91 -6.81 -3.26 6.56
N ALA A 92 -5.51 -3.40 6.42
CA ALA A 92 -4.54 -2.54 7.09
C ALA A 92 -3.47 -2.09 6.09
N VAL A 93 -3.12 -0.81 6.12
CA VAL A 93 -2.14 -0.21 5.21
C VAL A 93 -1.07 0.50 6.03
N CYS A 94 0.20 0.32 5.69
CA CYS A 94 1.27 1.19 6.18
C CYS A 94 2.06 1.78 5.02
N LEU A 95 2.53 3.01 5.21
CA LEU A 95 3.41 3.70 4.28
C LEU A 95 4.87 3.38 4.61
N ILE A 96 5.55 2.70 3.71
CA ILE A 96 7.01 2.56 3.77
C ILE A 96 7.63 3.78 3.11
N ASP A 97 8.43 4.51 3.85
CA ASP A 97 9.06 5.74 3.37
C ASP A 97 10.56 5.75 3.65
N VAL A 98 11.25 6.67 3.00
CA VAL A 98 12.68 6.92 3.17
C VAL A 98 12.98 8.35 2.73
N ALA A 99 13.99 8.98 3.31
CA ALA A 99 14.46 10.30 2.87
C ALA A 99 14.75 10.33 1.37
N ASP A 100 14.45 11.46 0.71
CA ASP A 100 14.53 11.56 -0.74
C ASP A 100 15.97 11.35 -1.27
N GLN A 101 16.98 11.73 -0.50
CA GLN A 101 18.38 11.47 -0.84
C GLN A 101 18.67 9.95 -0.86
N ASP A 102 18.32 9.23 0.21
CA ASP A 102 18.50 7.78 0.29
C ASP A 102 17.71 7.06 -0.82
N ARG A 103 16.53 7.59 -1.16
CA ARG A 103 15.70 7.08 -2.26
C ARG A 103 16.44 7.17 -3.59
N ARG A 104 17.03 8.32 -3.90
CA ARG A 104 17.81 8.54 -5.13
C ARG A 104 19.01 7.60 -5.18
N GLU A 105 19.74 7.48 -4.08
CA GLU A 105 20.91 6.59 -3.97
C GLU A 105 20.52 5.12 -4.17
N ARG A 106 19.43 4.66 -3.53
CA ARG A 106 18.92 3.28 -3.69
C ARG A 106 18.48 2.99 -5.12
N LEU A 107 17.79 3.94 -5.78
CA LEU A 107 17.35 3.77 -7.16
C LEU A 107 18.53 3.77 -8.13
N ALA A 108 19.51 4.66 -7.94
CA ALA A 108 20.73 4.68 -8.74
C ALA A 108 21.53 3.38 -8.60
N GLY A 109 21.68 2.87 -7.37
CA GLY A 109 22.42 1.65 -7.09
C GLY A 109 21.74 0.39 -7.62
N ARG A 110 20.40 0.28 -7.46
CA ARG A 110 19.63 -0.89 -7.88
C ARG A 110 19.54 -1.03 -9.40
N ASP A 111 19.30 0.06 -10.09
CA ASP A 111 18.90 0.05 -11.48
C ASP A 111 20.04 0.50 -12.43
N GLY A 112 21.29 0.57 -11.92
CA GLY A 112 22.49 0.85 -12.73
C GLY A 112 22.45 2.20 -13.46
N GLY A 113 21.80 3.22 -12.88
CA GLY A 113 21.67 4.55 -13.49
C GLY A 113 20.59 4.62 -14.57
N ARG A 114 19.68 3.65 -14.63
CA ARG A 114 18.55 3.63 -15.58
C ARG A 114 17.67 4.86 -15.51
N TRP A 115 17.55 5.46 -14.32
CA TRP A 115 16.63 6.57 -14.07
C TRP A 115 17.36 7.91 -14.17
N GLY A 116 16.95 8.76 -15.10
CA GLY A 116 17.39 10.16 -15.16
C GLY A 116 16.80 11.03 -14.05
N GLU A 117 17.30 12.25 -13.88
CA GLU A 117 16.88 13.17 -12.82
C GLU A 117 15.37 13.42 -12.80
N GLU A 118 14.74 13.57 -13.97
CA GLU A 118 13.29 13.78 -14.08
C GLU A 118 12.49 12.61 -13.44
N ALA A 119 12.91 11.37 -13.69
CA ALA A 119 12.27 10.20 -13.09
C ALA A 119 12.51 10.13 -11.59
N LEU A 120 13.71 10.48 -11.11
CA LEU A 120 14.03 10.53 -9.70
C LEU A 120 13.21 11.60 -8.98
N ASP A 121 13.04 12.78 -9.61
CA ASP A 121 12.16 13.86 -9.11
C ASP A 121 10.69 13.38 -9.03
N ALA A 122 10.22 12.69 -10.04
CA ALA A 122 8.87 12.13 -10.05
C ALA A 122 8.67 11.11 -8.91
N PHE A 123 9.64 10.25 -8.62
CA PHE A 123 9.56 9.33 -7.48
C PHE A 123 9.57 10.05 -6.13
N CYS A 124 10.36 11.12 -5.98
CA CYS A 124 10.36 11.95 -4.79
C CYS A 124 9.03 12.72 -4.65
N GLY A 125 8.50 13.27 -5.73
CA GLY A 125 7.18 13.93 -5.76
C GLY A 125 6.05 12.96 -5.36
N TRP A 126 6.08 11.74 -5.87
CA TRP A 126 5.14 10.69 -5.49
C TRP A 126 5.26 10.31 -4.00
N ALA A 127 6.49 10.27 -3.45
CA ALA A 127 6.71 10.04 -2.03
C ALA A 127 6.16 11.18 -1.16
N ALA A 128 6.39 12.42 -1.57
CA ALA A 128 5.85 13.59 -0.88
C ALA A 128 4.32 13.57 -0.86
N TRP A 129 3.69 13.22 -2.00
CA TRP A 129 2.25 13.05 -2.08
C TRP A 129 1.75 11.94 -1.14
N HIS A 130 2.40 10.76 -1.14
CA HIS A 130 2.04 9.67 -0.22
C HIS A 130 2.08 10.09 1.25
N ARG A 131 3.11 10.85 1.66
CA ARG A 131 3.23 11.39 3.03
C ARG A 131 2.05 12.30 3.40
N GLY A 132 1.62 13.15 2.47
CA GLY A 132 0.48 14.03 2.67
C GLY A 132 -0.84 13.27 2.74
N HIS A 133 -1.08 12.41 1.75
CA HIS A 133 -2.32 11.63 1.64
C HIS A 133 -2.48 10.59 2.76
N ALA A 134 -1.39 10.01 3.26
CA ALA A 134 -1.45 9.09 4.41
C ALA A 134 -1.95 9.77 5.70
N ARG A 135 -1.80 11.09 5.81
CA ARG A 135 -2.23 11.88 6.98
C ARG A 135 -3.64 12.47 6.84
N ASP A 136 -4.03 12.79 5.61
CA ASP A 136 -5.31 13.42 5.31
C ASP A 136 -5.87 12.89 3.99
N PRO A 137 -7.05 12.23 3.99
CA PRO A 137 -7.69 11.76 2.76
C PRO A 137 -7.97 12.90 1.77
N ARG A 138 -8.12 14.13 2.25
CA ARG A 138 -8.38 15.33 1.43
C ARG A 138 -7.13 15.95 0.82
N TYR A 139 -5.92 15.42 1.14
CA TYR A 139 -4.68 15.90 0.55
C TYR A 139 -4.57 15.47 -0.91
N GLN A 140 -4.84 16.40 -1.83
CA GLN A 140 -4.74 16.23 -3.28
C GLN A 140 -5.32 14.89 -3.78
N PRO A 141 -6.60 14.57 -3.48
CA PRO A 141 -7.20 13.29 -3.82
C PRO A 141 -7.26 13.08 -5.34
N ASP A 142 -7.37 14.15 -6.12
CA ASP A 142 -7.46 14.13 -7.60
C ASP A 142 -6.26 13.44 -8.27
N VAL A 143 -5.12 13.35 -7.57
CA VAL A 143 -3.93 12.63 -8.05
C VAL A 143 -4.21 11.15 -8.32
N ILE A 144 -5.12 10.53 -7.57
CA ILE A 144 -5.50 9.11 -7.74
C ILE A 144 -6.93 8.93 -8.25
N VAL A 145 -7.83 9.88 -7.96
CA VAL A 145 -9.25 9.80 -8.35
C VAL A 145 -9.47 10.15 -9.82
N GLY A 146 -8.62 11.03 -10.39
CA GLY A 146 -8.77 11.51 -11.77
C GLY A 146 -8.38 10.47 -12.83
N GLY A 147 -9.24 10.25 -13.82
CA GLY A 147 -8.91 9.49 -15.03
C GLY A 147 -8.76 7.98 -14.90
N GLY A 148 -9.13 7.44 -13.73
CA GLY A 148 -9.02 6.02 -13.45
C GLY A 148 -10.17 5.17 -14.01
N TRP A 149 -10.21 3.92 -13.55
CA TRP A 149 -11.25 2.96 -13.92
C TRP A 149 -12.62 3.38 -13.34
N PRO A 150 -13.70 3.49 -14.15
CA PRO A 150 -15.01 4.01 -13.71
C PRO A 150 -15.69 3.19 -12.61
N GLU A 151 -15.32 1.91 -12.44
CA GLU A 151 -15.90 1.05 -11.41
C GLU A 151 -15.33 1.28 -10.01
N MET A 152 -14.30 2.15 -9.87
CA MET A 152 -13.77 2.52 -8.57
C MET A 152 -14.77 3.36 -7.77
N ALA A 153 -15.06 2.94 -6.54
CA ALA A 153 -16.02 3.61 -5.66
C ALA A 153 -15.29 4.63 -4.75
N TRP A 154 -14.85 5.74 -5.33
CA TRP A 154 -14.10 6.78 -4.65
C TRP A 154 -14.90 7.50 -3.55
N ASP A 155 -16.21 7.54 -3.68
CA ASP A 155 -17.15 8.12 -2.72
C ASP A 155 -17.10 7.46 -1.34
N ARG A 156 -16.61 6.23 -1.24
CA ARG A 156 -16.47 5.52 0.05
C ARG A 156 -15.63 6.25 1.08
N TRP A 157 -14.65 7.04 0.65
CA TRP A 157 -13.71 7.70 1.57
C TRP A 157 -13.46 9.19 1.28
N THR A 158 -13.79 9.69 0.08
CA THR A 158 -13.49 11.09 -0.29
C THR A 158 -14.18 12.13 0.59
N GLY A 159 -15.23 11.73 1.30
CA GLY A 159 -15.91 12.55 2.32
C GLY A 159 -15.30 12.49 3.72
N TRP A 160 -14.30 11.62 3.97
CA TRP A 160 -13.74 11.44 5.31
C TRP A 160 -12.91 12.65 5.75
N ALA A 161 -12.90 12.91 7.06
CA ALA A 161 -12.03 13.89 7.66
C ALA A 161 -10.65 13.31 7.99
N SER A 162 -9.67 14.16 8.23
CA SER A 162 -8.29 13.73 8.54
C SER A 162 -8.15 12.99 9.86
N ASP A 163 -9.13 13.12 10.74
CA ASP A 163 -9.23 12.44 12.04
C ASP A 163 -10.18 11.24 12.03
N ASP A 164 -10.68 10.83 10.85
CA ASP A 164 -11.47 9.60 10.73
C ASP A 164 -10.62 8.39 11.15
N PRO A 165 -11.06 7.61 12.15
CA PRO A 165 -10.29 6.50 12.68
C PRO A 165 -10.01 5.39 11.64
N ARG A 166 -10.76 5.35 10.55
CA ARG A 166 -10.56 4.41 9.43
C ARG A 166 -9.41 4.84 8.51
N TRP A 167 -9.07 6.15 8.50
CA TRP A 167 -7.95 6.65 7.69
C TRP A 167 -6.63 6.51 8.43
N GLN A 168 -6.11 5.28 8.50
CA GLN A 168 -4.87 4.97 9.19
C GLN A 168 -3.85 4.36 8.23
N SER A 169 -2.80 5.12 7.94
CA SER A 169 -1.62 4.66 7.21
C SER A 169 -0.37 5.07 7.98
N PRO A 170 -0.02 4.36 9.07
CA PRO A 170 1.19 4.67 9.82
C PRO A 170 2.42 4.61 8.91
N VAL A 171 3.38 5.50 9.16
CA VAL A 171 4.61 5.60 8.38
C VAL A 171 5.70 4.80 9.05
N ILE A 172 6.31 3.88 8.32
CA ILE A 172 7.54 3.18 8.68
C ILE A 172 8.68 3.82 7.89
N ASP A 173 9.42 4.71 8.55
CA ASP A 173 10.59 5.37 7.97
C ASP A 173 11.81 4.43 8.01
N THR A 174 12.39 4.18 6.85
CA THR A 174 13.56 3.30 6.68
C THR A 174 14.88 4.07 6.51
N THR A 175 14.85 5.41 6.67
CA THR A 175 16.03 6.27 6.56
C THR A 175 17.09 5.88 7.57
N GLY A 176 18.31 5.63 7.10
CA GLY A 176 19.45 5.27 7.96
C GLY A 176 19.32 3.95 8.72
N ARG A 177 18.26 3.16 8.46
CA ARG A 177 18.03 1.87 9.13
C ARG A 177 18.61 0.71 8.35
N THR A 178 19.01 -0.32 9.07
CA THR A 178 19.34 -1.62 8.44
C THR A 178 18.05 -2.29 7.93
N LEU A 179 18.23 -3.26 7.03
CA LEU A 179 17.12 -4.11 6.58
C LEU A 179 16.47 -4.85 7.75
N ALA A 180 17.27 -5.36 8.68
CA ALA A 180 16.79 -6.10 9.86
C ALA A 180 15.92 -5.22 10.78
N ASP A 181 16.37 -3.98 11.06
CA ASP A 181 15.61 -3.05 11.90
C ASP A 181 14.29 -2.65 11.23
N SER A 182 14.33 -2.36 9.93
CA SER A 182 13.13 -2.00 9.16
C SER A 182 12.15 -3.18 9.07
N ALA A 183 12.64 -4.39 8.86
CA ALA A 183 11.82 -5.60 8.84
C ALA A 183 11.16 -5.86 10.21
N ALA A 184 11.86 -5.64 11.32
CA ALA A 184 11.29 -5.77 12.66
C ALA A 184 10.13 -4.78 12.91
N LEU A 185 10.19 -3.57 12.32
CA LEU A 185 9.09 -2.60 12.39
C LEU A 185 7.87 -3.07 11.60
N VAL A 186 8.08 -3.60 10.38
CA VAL A 186 7.00 -4.14 9.53
C VAL A 186 6.36 -5.36 10.19
N GLU A 187 7.16 -6.28 10.72
CA GLU A 187 6.68 -7.46 11.45
C GLU A 187 5.81 -7.05 12.64
N ARG A 188 6.28 -6.13 13.48
CA ARG A 188 5.52 -5.63 14.64
C ARG A 188 4.19 -5.06 14.21
N TRP A 189 4.20 -4.15 13.22
CA TRP A 189 2.98 -3.57 12.67
C TRP A 189 2.01 -4.67 12.19
N ALA A 190 2.48 -5.63 11.39
CA ALA A 190 1.64 -6.69 10.87
C ALA A 190 1.03 -7.56 11.99
N VAL A 191 1.83 -7.92 12.99
CA VAL A 191 1.36 -8.69 14.17
C VAL A 191 0.29 -7.91 14.95
N GLU A 192 0.50 -6.60 15.17
CA GLU A 192 -0.47 -5.73 15.85
C GLU A 192 -1.78 -5.61 15.06
N GLN A 193 -1.72 -5.43 13.73
CA GLN A 193 -2.93 -5.36 12.90
C GLN A 193 -3.71 -6.69 12.88
N ARG A 194 -3.00 -7.81 12.80
CA ARG A 194 -3.61 -9.14 12.87
C ARG A 194 -4.26 -9.42 14.24
N ALA A 195 -3.65 -8.93 15.32
CA ALA A 195 -4.23 -9.03 16.65
C ALA A 195 -5.51 -8.16 16.75
N ALA A 196 -5.45 -6.91 16.30
CA ALA A 196 -6.60 -6.01 16.28
C ALA A 196 -7.77 -6.58 15.43
N HIS A 197 -7.45 -7.19 14.28
CA HIS A 197 -8.45 -7.87 13.45
C HIS A 197 -9.14 -9.01 14.19
N ARG A 198 -8.37 -9.94 14.80
CA ARG A 198 -8.93 -11.08 15.56
C ARG A 198 -9.79 -10.63 16.75
N GLU A 199 -9.49 -9.50 17.34
CA GLU A 199 -10.20 -8.92 18.49
C GLU A 199 -11.36 -8.00 18.07
N GLY A 200 -11.63 -7.86 16.77
CA GLY A 200 -12.68 -6.99 16.24
C GLY A 200 -12.44 -5.48 16.48
N ARG A 201 -11.17 -5.09 16.69
CA ARG A 201 -10.76 -3.69 16.95
C ARG A 201 -10.13 -2.99 15.75
N LEU A 202 -9.96 -3.71 14.62
CA LEU A 202 -9.42 -3.12 13.41
C LEU A 202 -10.41 -2.10 12.83
N ALA A 203 -10.00 -0.86 12.65
CA ALA A 203 -10.87 0.21 12.16
C ALA A 203 -11.47 -0.09 10.78
N LEU A 204 -10.68 -0.71 9.88
CA LEU A 204 -11.14 -1.22 8.58
C LEU A 204 -11.47 -2.72 8.68
N GLY A 205 -12.15 -3.13 9.72
CA GLY A 205 -12.70 -4.47 9.88
C GLY A 205 -14.00 -4.65 9.07
N ARG A 206 -14.64 -5.81 9.22
CA ARG A 206 -15.89 -6.13 8.51
C ARG A 206 -16.94 -5.03 8.71
N GLY A 207 -17.50 -4.52 7.61
CA GLY A 207 -18.54 -3.48 7.65
C GLY A 207 -18.01 -2.05 7.79
N TRP A 208 -16.71 -1.82 7.59
CA TRP A 208 -16.07 -0.50 7.68
C TRP A 208 -16.71 0.58 6.78
N TRP A 209 -17.39 0.17 5.72
CA TRP A 209 -18.08 1.05 4.75
C TRP A 209 -19.50 1.43 5.18
N ALA A 210 -20.11 0.71 6.13
CA ALA A 210 -21.42 1.06 6.69
C ALA A 210 -21.24 2.20 7.68
N GLU A 211 -22.12 3.22 7.61
CA GLU A 211 -22.14 4.34 8.55
C GLU A 211 -22.49 3.90 9.99
#